data_46ebd3b53f0f75df550d6e672fa1d192
#
_entry.id   46ebd3b53f0f75df550d6e672fa1d192
#
_cell.length_a   1.000
_cell.length_b   1.000
_cell.length_c   1.000
_cell.angle_alpha   90.00
_cell.angle_beta   90.00
_cell.angle_gamma   90.00
#
_symmetry.space_group_name_H-M   'P 1'
#
loop_
_entity.id
_entity.type
_entity.pdbx_description
1 polymer ?
#
loop_
_entity_poly.entity_id
_entity_poly.type
_entity_poly.pdbx_seq_one_letter_code
_entity_poly.pdbx_strand_id
1 'polypeptide(L)'
;MRITPETLHKIAQDTIASRVRSDRSVLAAYLQGSLLTDSPLLGNTADIDLFLVHTGDVEVERELVRLTDEVHLDIAHHTHALYRQPRTLRLHPWLGPAVYGCKILYDPQHFMDFTQASVRAQFHRADNVIARCNQQAEHARQIWLELSSGAPDAGQSIANTYLRALNHAVNAIACLSGPPLTERRYLVDFPARAEAIGHPGLAAGLLGLLGGPAVDASTLRGWLAEWHNAYLALPTASAPLSLHPCRLLYYQRGITALLESEHPIHCLWPLWNTWTRIITALPADSPHRAAWQTAGETLGLLGEAFSSRVAALDAYLDQIEEILETWARDNGA
;
A
#
# COMPACT_ATOMS: atom_id res chain seq x y z
N MET A 1 25.01 3.33 -11.70
CA MET A 1 25.04 1.91 -11.25
C MET A 1 23.93 1.19 -12.03
N ARG A 2 24.17 -0.03 -12.53
CA ARG A 2 23.07 -0.79 -13.15
C ARG A 2 22.18 -1.37 -12.03
N ILE A 3 20.91 -1.01 -12.02
CA ILE A 3 19.96 -1.49 -11.03
C ILE A 3 19.51 -2.89 -11.45
N THR A 4 19.96 -3.92 -10.72
CA THR A 4 19.51 -5.30 -10.89
C THR A 4 19.05 -5.87 -9.54
N PRO A 5 18.19 -6.90 -9.52
CA PRO A 5 17.76 -7.53 -8.28
C PRO A 5 18.94 -7.99 -7.41
N GLU A 6 19.99 -8.56 -8.02
CA GLU A 6 21.18 -9.04 -7.30
C GLU A 6 21.93 -7.89 -6.63
N THR A 7 22.08 -6.75 -7.33
CA THR A 7 22.70 -5.54 -6.76
C THR A 7 21.91 -5.02 -5.59
N LEU A 8 20.57 -4.97 -5.70
CA LEU A 8 19.68 -4.50 -4.63
C LEU A 8 19.71 -5.45 -3.42
N HIS A 9 19.74 -6.76 -3.64
CA HIS A 9 19.91 -7.75 -2.57
C HIS A 9 21.25 -7.60 -1.84
N LYS A 10 22.33 -7.36 -2.57
CA LYS A 10 23.65 -7.10 -1.97
C LYS A 10 23.62 -5.84 -1.12
N ILE A 11 23.03 -4.75 -1.62
CA ILE A 11 22.88 -3.50 -0.86
C ILE A 11 22.10 -3.75 0.44
N ALA A 12 21.01 -4.52 0.39
CA ALA A 12 20.24 -4.89 1.57
C ALA A 12 21.12 -5.61 2.61
N GLN A 13 21.89 -6.62 2.18
CA GLN A 13 22.80 -7.38 3.06
C GLN A 13 23.89 -6.51 3.66
N ASP A 14 24.55 -5.68 2.85
CA ASP A 14 25.64 -4.79 3.29
C ASP A 14 25.10 -3.74 4.28
N THR A 15 23.90 -3.21 4.04
CA THR A 15 23.22 -2.28 4.95
C THR A 15 22.96 -2.94 6.30
N ILE A 16 22.35 -4.12 6.33
CA ILE A 16 22.08 -4.84 7.58
C ILE A 16 23.38 -5.16 8.31
N ALA A 17 24.41 -5.64 7.62
CA ALA A 17 25.71 -5.92 8.24
C ALA A 17 26.35 -4.67 8.87
N SER A 18 26.14 -3.49 8.28
CA SER A 18 26.60 -2.22 8.86
C SER A 18 25.77 -1.82 10.09
N ARG A 19 24.43 -1.90 10.01
CA ARG A 19 23.52 -1.52 11.10
C ARG A 19 23.73 -2.37 12.35
N VAL A 20 23.83 -3.67 12.18
CA VAL A 20 24.05 -4.61 13.30
C VAL A 20 25.39 -4.37 14.03
N ARG A 21 26.41 -3.89 13.31
CA ARG A 21 27.70 -3.54 13.93
C ARG A 21 27.61 -2.26 14.76
N SER A 22 26.81 -1.29 14.32
CA SER A 22 26.65 0.00 14.99
C SER A 22 25.60 -0.02 16.10
N ASP A 23 24.60 -0.91 16.00
CA ASP A 23 23.49 -0.99 16.94
C ASP A 23 23.35 -2.43 17.50
N ARG A 24 23.70 -2.61 18.76
CA ARG A 24 23.63 -3.89 19.48
C ARG A 24 22.21 -4.27 19.93
N SER A 25 21.26 -3.37 19.84
CA SER A 25 19.86 -3.65 20.15
C SER A 25 19.16 -4.45 19.07
N VAL A 26 19.71 -4.51 17.83
CA VAL A 26 19.14 -5.27 16.72
C VAL A 26 19.24 -6.77 17.02
N LEU A 27 18.09 -7.38 17.25
CA LEU A 27 17.91 -8.81 17.50
C LEU A 27 17.87 -9.61 16.22
N ALA A 28 17.12 -9.12 15.23
CA ALA A 28 16.97 -9.73 13.91
C ALA A 28 16.71 -8.67 12.83
N ALA A 29 16.95 -9.01 11.56
CA ALA A 29 16.59 -8.17 10.44
C ALA A 29 16.16 -9.00 9.24
N TYR A 30 15.17 -8.46 8.49
CA TYR A 30 14.65 -9.14 7.32
C TYR A 30 14.31 -8.17 6.18
N LEU A 31 14.31 -8.69 4.97
CA LEU A 31 13.88 -8.02 3.74
C LEU A 31 12.45 -8.44 3.41
N GLN A 32 11.66 -7.48 2.93
CA GLN A 32 10.29 -7.71 2.48
C GLN A 32 10.02 -6.88 1.20
N GLY A 33 8.84 -6.95 0.64
CA GLY A 33 8.38 -6.09 -0.43
C GLY A 33 8.70 -6.59 -1.83
N SER A 34 8.66 -5.69 -2.80
CA SER A 34 8.75 -6.01 -4.23
C SER A 34 10.05 -6.72 -4.64
N LEU A 35 11.13 -6.52 -3.89
CA LEU A 35 12.41 -7.15 -4.16
C LEU A 35 12.39 -8.67 -4.02
N LEU A 36 11.37 -9.23 -3.37
CA LEU A 36 11.14 -10.67 -3.24
C LEU A 36 10.19 -11.24 -4.32
N THR A 37 9.79 -10.45 -5.30
CA THR A 37 8.93 -10.86 -6.41
C THR A 37 9.73 -11.03 -7.70
N ASP A 38 9.13 -11.69 -8.71
CA ASP A 38 9.75 -11.91 -10.01
C ASP A 38 9.95 -10.60 -10.82
N SER A 39 9.21 -9.55 -10.49
CA SER A 39 9.26 -8.25 -11.18
C SER A 39 9.45 -7.11 -10.16
N PRO A 40 10.63 -6.99 -9.54
CA PRO A 40 10.86 -6.05 -8.44
C PRO A 40 10.83 -4.59 -8.87
N LEU A 41 11.15 -4.27 -10.13
CA LEU A 41 11.25 -2.90 -10.62
C LEU A 41 9.95 -2.46 -11.30
N LEU A 42 9.57 -1.20 -11.05
CA LEU A 42 8.55 -0.50 -11.81
C LEU A 42 9.10 0.86 -12.23
N GLY A 43 9.12 1.14 -13.54
CA GLY A 43 9.75 2.35 -14.07
C GLY A 43 11.26 2.45 -13.75
N ASN A 44 11.96 1.31 -13.69
CA ASN A 44 13.38 1.20 -13.29
C ASN A 44 13.70 1.82 -11.92
N THR A 45 12.73 1.82 -11.01
CA THR A 45 12.91 2.28 -9.62
C THR A 45 12.53 1.19 -8.64
N ALA A 46 13.15 1.21 -7.45
CA ALA A 46 12.84 0.28 -6.38
C ALA A 46 13.04 0.93 -5.00
N ASP A 47 12.20 0.53 -4.05
CA ASP A 47 12.50 0.64 -2.62
C ASP A 47 13.04 -0.71 -2.13
N ILE A 48 14.00 -0.66 -1.24
CA ILE A 48 14.50 -1.83 -0.52
C ILE A 48 13.87 -1.78 0.87
N ASP A 49 12.84 -2.58 1.10
CA ASP A 49 12.06 -2.60 2.34
C ASP A 49 12.78 -3.48 3.37
N LEU A 50 13.41 -2.86 4.36
CA LEU A 50 14.12 -3.52 5.45
C LEU A 50 13.37 -3.36 6.77
N PHE A 51 13.39 -4.40 7.57
CA PHE A 51 12.82 -4.40 8.90
C PHE A 51 13.90 -4.81 9.91
N LEU A 52 14.14 -3.94 10.89
CA LEU A 52 15.02 -4.20 12.03
C LEU A 52 14.16 -4.48 13.27
N VAL A 53 14.39 -5.61 13.89
CA VAL A 53 13.69 -6.01 15.11
C VAL A 53 14.63 -5.78 16.29
N HIS A 54 14.20 -4.95 17.23
CA HIS A 54 15.01 -4.53 18.39
C HIS A 54 14.58 -5.20 19.69
N THR A 55 15.53 -5.40 20.60
CA THR A 55 15.28 -5.98 21.93
C THR A 55 14.55 -5.01 22.88
N GLY A 56 14.68 -3.71 22.67
CA GLY A 56 14.09 -2.63 23.47
C GLY A 56 13.09 -1.77 22.70
N ASP A 57 12.75 -0.66 23.31
CA ASP A 57 11.90 0.36 22.69
C ASP A 57 12.61 1.03 21.51
N VAL A 58 11.82 1.54 20.58
CA VAL A 58 12.27 2.13 19.34
C VAL A 58 11.88 3.62 19.34
N GLU A 59 12.87 4.50 19.22
CA GLU A 59 12.64 5.95 19.15
C GLU A 59 12.20 6.41 17.77
N VAL A 60 12.72 5.77 16.72
CA VAL A 60 12.42 6.06 15.31
C VAL A 60 11.79 4.84 14.69
N GLU A 61 10.50 4.91 14.39
CA GLU A 61 9.76 3.78 13.82
C GLU A 61 10.12 3.49 12.35
N ARG A 62 10.53 4.50 11.59
CA ARG A 62 10.85 4.35 10.18
C ARG A 62 11.83 5.41 9.70
N GLU A 63 12.78 5.02 8.86
CA GLU A 63 13.72 5.90 8.19
C GLU A 63 13.77 5.64 6.70
N LEU A 64 14.05 6.71 5.94
CA LEU A 64 14.22 6.65 4.50
C LEU A 64 15.63 7.12 4.15
N VAL A 65 16.40 6.27 3.48
CA VAL A 65 17.76 6.60 3.03
C VAL A 65 17.83 6.59 1.51
N ARG A 66 18.12 7.75 0.92
CA ARG A 66 18.35 7.85 -0.52
C ARG A 66 19.71 7.28 -0.86
N LEU A 67 19.75 6.26 -1.71
CA LEU A 67 20.99 5.69 -2.26
C LEU A 67 21.32 6.33 -3.61
N THR A 68 20.35 6.40 -4.49
CA THR A 68 20.38 7.13 -5.77
C THR A 68 19.02 7.81 -5.95
N ASP A 69 18.81 8.43 -7.10
CA ASP A 69 17.50 9.00 -7.44
C ASP A 69 16.43 7.91 -7.67
N GLU A 70 16.86 6.72 -8.05
CA GLU A 70 15.98 5.60 -8.41
C GLU A 70 15.81 4.57 -7.29
N VAL A 71 16.72 4.55 -6.31
CA VAL A 71 16.76 3.50 -5.28
C VAL A 71 16.84 4.10 -3.88
N HIS A 72 15.96 3.67 -3.02
CA HIS A 72 15.91 4.06 -1.61
C HIS A 72 15.94 2.84 -0.72
N LEU A 73 16.44 3.02 0.51
CA LEU A 73 16.18 2.11 1.61
C LEU A 73 15.00 2.66 2.40
N ASP A 74 14.01 1.85 2.61
CA ASP A 74 12.89 2.09 3.50
C ASP A 74 13.04 1.14 4.69
N ILE A 75 13.45 1.67 5.84
CA ILE A 75 13.82 0.87 6.99
C ILE A 75 12.81 1.08 8.10
N ALA A 76 12.05 0.05 8.42
CA ALA A 76 11.15 0.01 9.56
C ALA A 76 11.85 -0.56 10.78
N HIS A 77 11.65 0.06 11.93
CA HIS A 77 12.17 -0.37 13.21
C HIS A 77 11.02 -0.86 14.08
N HIS A 78 11.09 -2.10 14.52
CA HIS A 78 10.05 -2.73 15.32
C HIS A 78 10.64 -3.25 16.64
N THR A 79 9.86 -3.14 17.72
CA THR A 79 10.18 -3.88 18.95
C THR A 79 9.88 -5.36 18.77
N HIS A 80 10.71 -6.23 19.34
CA HIS A 80 10.50 -7.68 19.30
C HIS A 80 9.17 -8.11 19.93
N ALA A 81 8.57 -7.28 20.77
CA ALA A 81 7.27 -7.55 21.39
C ALA A 81 6.16 -7.81 20.35
N LEU A 82 6.21 -7.15 19.17
CA LEU A 82 5.27 -7.35 18.07
C LEU A 82 5.30 -8.77 17.50
N TYR A 83 6.40 -9.49 17.70
CA TYR A 83 6.65 -10.81 17.10
C TYR A 83 6.51 -11.98 18.08
N ARG A 84 6.32 -11.70 19.38
CA ARG A 84 6.29 -12.74 20.44
C ARG A 84 5.11 -13.70 20.35
N GLN A 85 4.04 -13.31 19.66
CA GLN A 85 2.82 -14.11 19.57
C GLN A 85 2.51 -14.49 18.11
N PRO A 86 3.08 -15.59 17.58
CA PRO A 86 2.88 -16.01 16.19
C PRO A 86 1.41 -16.22 15.81
N ARG A 87 0.56 -16.58 16.78
CA ARG A 87 -0.89 -16.71 16.55
C ARG A 87 -1.53 -15.37 16.19
N THR A 88 -1.19 -14.31 16.91
CA THR A 88 -1.66 -12.94 16.63
C THR A 88 -1.11 -12.43 15.29
N LEU A 89 0.15 -12.73 14.98
CA LEU A 89 0.75 -12.39 13.69
C LEU A 89 0.03 -13.03 12.50
N ARG A 90 -0.41 -14.29 12.63
CA ARG A 90 -1.17 -14.97 11.57
C ARG A 90 -2.45 -14.23 11.19
N LEU A 91 -3.07 -13.60 12.18
CA LEU A 91 -4.33 -12.86 12.02
C LEU A 91 -4.11 -11.41 11.59
N HIS A 92 -2.88 -10.88 11.73
CA HIS A 92 -2.59 -9.49 11.39
C HIS A 92 -2.52 -9.31 9.87
N PRO A 93 -3.39 -8.47 9.27
CA PRO A 93 -3.56 -8.41 7.81
C PRO A 93 -2.31 -7.92 7.04
N TRP A 94 -1.43 -7.16 7.69
CA TRP A 94 -0.21 -6.61 7.08
C TRP A 94 1.06 -7.33 7.56
N LEU A 95 1.26 -7.42 8.87
CA LEU A 95 2.49 -7.97 9.43
C LEU A 95 2.54 -9.50 9.28
N GLY A 96 1.40 -10.18 9.30
CA GLY A 96 1.33 -11.63 9.08
C GLY A 96 1.89 -12.05 7.72
N PRO A 97 1.37 -11.52 6.60
CA PRO A 97 1.93 -11.76 5.26
C PRO A 97 3.39 -11.31 5.13
N ALA A 98 3.78 -10.20 5.77
CA ALA A 98 5.15 -9.72 5.77
C ALA A 98 6.11 -10.75 6.39
N VAL A 99 5.78 -11.26 7.58
CA VAL A 99 6.59 -12.30 8.26
C VAL A 99 6.56 -13.62 7.49
N TYR A 100 5.39 -14.01 6.95
CA TYR A 100 5.27 -15.24 6.15
C TYR A 100 6.22 -15.26 4.97
N GLY A 101 6.28 -14.15 4.20
CA GLY A 101 7.01 -14.05 2.94
C GLY A 101 8.43 -13.47 3.05
N CYS A 102 8.85 -12.95 4.21
CA CYS A 102 10.12 -12.26 4.34
C CYS A 102 11.33 -13.16 4.10
N LYS A 103 12.44 -12.53 3.70
CA LYS A 103 13.78 -13.14 3.67
C LYS A 103 14.59 -12.64 4.85
N ILE A 104 14.90 -13.53 5.79
CA ILE A 104 15.72 -13.23 6.96
C ILE A 104 17.15 -12.93 6.49
N LEU A 105 17.71 -11.78 6.90
CA LEU A 105 19.07 -11.35 6.58
C LEU A 105 20.03 -11.44 7.79
N TYR A 106 19.48 -11.33 9.01
CA TYR A 106 20.24 -11.43 10.26
C TYR A 106 19.34 -11.99 11.36
N ASP A 107 19.75 -13.05 12.00
CA ASP A 107 19.03 -13.68 13.13
C ASP A 107 19.92 -14.64 13.91
N PRO A 108 20.92 -14.16 14.66
CA PRO A 108 21.91 -15.02 15.35
C PRO A 108 21.31 -15.84 16.50
N GLN A 109 20.12 -15.48 16.98
CA GLN A 109 19.42 -16.16 18.06
C GLN A 109 18.25 -17.03 17.56
N HIS A 110 18.06 -17.14 16.24
CA HIS A 110 16.96 -17.87 15.61
C HIS A 110 15.54 -17.37 16.02
N PHE A 111 15.44 -16.15 16.50
CA PHE A 111 14.17 -15.56 16.94
C PHE A 111 13.16 -15.43 15.78
N MET A 112 13.62 -14.88 14.65
CA MET A 112 12.78 -14.72 13.46
C MET A 112 12.57 -16.04 12.73
N ASP A 113 13.53 -16.94 12.70
CA ASP A 113 13.38 -18.29 12.14
C ASP A 113 12.23 -19.04 12.82
N PHE A 114 12.19 -19.07 14.16
CA PHE A 114 11.11 -19.70 14.91
C PHE A 114 9.77 -18.98 14.75
N THR A 115 9.78 -17.65 14.74
CA THR A 115 8.57 -16.85 14.52
C THR A 115 8.00 -17.12 13.14
N GLN A 116 8.81 -17.05 12.09
CA GLN A 116 8.39 -17.29 10.71
C GLN A 116 7.89 -18.73 10.52
N ALA A 117 8.60 -19.72 11.02
CA ALA A 117 8.18 -21.13 10.98
C ALA A 117 6.82 -21.31 11.66
N SER A 118 6.63 -20.70 12.83
CA SER A 118 5.35 -20.74 13.57
C SER A 118 4.22 -20.03 12.82
N VAL A 119 4.49 -18.89 12.16
CA VAL A 119 3.50 -18.21 11.31
C VAL A 119 3.15 -19.08 10.11
N ARG A 120 4.14 -19.59 9.38
CA ARG A 120 3.97 -20.43 8.17
C ARG A 120 3.15 -21.69 8.41
N ALA A 121 3.33 -22.35 9.56
CA ALA A 121 2.69 -23.63 9.87
C ALA A 121 1.16 -23.64 9.72
N GLN A 122 0.49 -22.52 9.95
CA GLN A 122 -0.98 -22.43 9.89
C GLN A 122 -1.47 -21.18 9.16
N PHE A 123 -0.61 -20.51 8.39
CA PHE A 123 -0.93 -19.22 7.77
C PHE A 123 -2.11 -19.30 6.80
N HIS A 124 -2.19 -20.40 6.05
CA HIS A 124 -3.21 -20.64 5.01
C HIS A 124 -4.42 -21.43 5.50
N ARG A 125 -4.56 -21.69 6.83
CA ARG A 125 -5.80 -22.25 7.34
C ARG A 125 -6.94 -21.26 7.07
N ALA A 126 -8.09 -21.78 6.68
CA ALA A 126 -9.23 -20.98 6.27
C ALA A 126 -9.67 -19.98 7.36
N ASP A 127 -9.67 -20.43 8.63
CA ASP A 127 -9.97 -19.59 9.79
C ASP A 127 -9.01 -18.38 9.95
N ASN A 128 -7.71 -18.58 9.66
CA ASN A 128 -6.74 -17.51 9.74
C ASN A 128 -6.79 -16.57 8.51
N VAL A 129 -7.09 -17.12 7.33
CA VAL A 129 -7.26 -16.32 6.11
C VAL A 129 -8.46 -15.40 6.25
N ILE A 130 -9.63 -15.98 6.58
CA ILE A 130 -10.87 -15.20 6.68
C ILE A 130 -10.81 -14.17 7.81
N ALA A 131 -10.16 -14.47 8.94
CA ALA A 131 -9.98 -13.51 10.03
C ALA A 131 -9.16 -12.27 9.59
N ARG A 132 -8.13 -12.43 8.73
CA ARG A 132 -7.40 -11.29 8.16
C ARG A 132 -8.27 -10.48 7.20
N CYS A 133 -9.06 -11.16 6.38
CA CYS A 133 -9.94 -10.51 5.40
C CYS A 133 -11.07 -9.74 6.09
N ASN A 134 -11.70 -10.33 7.10
CA ASN A 134 -12.77 -9.67 7.87
C ASN A 134 -12.29 -8.40 8.58
N GLN A 135 -11.08 -8.39 9.15
CA GLN A 135 -10.50 -7.16 9.72
C GLN A 135 -10.40 -6.02 8.69
N GLN A 136 -10.07 -6.35 7.45
CA GLN A 136 -10.02 -5.35 6.38
C GLN A 136 -11.44 -4.89 5.99
N ALA A 137 -12.38 -5.82 5.83
CA ALA A 137 -13.77 -5.49 5.49
C ALA A 137 -14.44 -4.64 6.59
N GLU A 138 -14.26 -5.00 7.85
CA GLU A 138 -14.74 -4.24 9.01
C GLU A 138 -14.18 -2.81 9.04
N HIS A 139 -12.88 -2.63 8.81
CA HIS A 139 -12.29 -1.30 8.72
C HIS A 139 -12.87 -0.48 7.56
N ALA A 140 -13.06 -1.10 6.39
CA ALA A 140 -13.69 -0.43 5.25
C ALA A 140 -15.11 0.01 5.59
N ARG A 141 -15.91 -0.86 6.22
CA ARG A 141 -17.29 -0.59 6.63
C ARG A 141 -17.36 0.51 7.69
N GLN A 142 -16.48 0.51 8.68
CA GLN A 142 -16.39 1.59 9.68
C GLN A 142 -16.10 2.94 9.03
N ILE A 143 -15.14 3.01 8.11
CA ILE A 143 -14.81 4.24 7.39
C ILE A 143 -15.99 4.70 6.51
N TRP A 144 -16.69 3.76 5.87
CA TRP A 144 -17.89 4.10 5.10
C TRP A 144 -18.99 4.69 5.99
N LEU A 145 -19.21 4.17 7.19
CA LEU A 145 -20.16 4.73 8.16
C LEU A 145 -19.79 6.16 8.56
N GLU A 146 -18.49 6.45 8.75
CA GLU A 146 -18.01 7.82 9.00
C GLU A 146 -18.33 8.75 7.83
N LEU A 147 -18.12 8.30 6.59
CA LEU A 147 -18.41 9.06 5.37
C LEU A 147 -19.91 9.32 5.20
N SER A 148 -20.76 8.31 5.46
CA SER A 148 -22.20 8.39 5.30
C SER A 148 -22.89 9.24 6.37
N SER A 149 -22.28 9.37 7.56
CA SER A 149 -22.80 10.18 8.66
C SER A 149 -22.53 11.68 8.54
N GLY A 150 -21.90 12.14 7.44
CA GLY A 150 -21.63 13.55 7.20
C GLY A 150 -20.37 14.10 7.88
N ALA A 151 -19.37 13.26 8.09
CA ALA A 151 -18.07 13.68 8.60
C ALA A 151 -17.28 14.54 7.59
N PRO A 152 -16.16 15.05 7.90
CA PRO A 152 -15.69 16.43 7.98
C PRO A 152 -15.70 17.23 6.67
N ASP A 153 -15.84 18.54 6.78
CA ASP A 153 -16.00 19.54 5.71
C ASP A 153 -14.79 19.79 4.78
N ALA A 154 -13.66 19.19 5.02
CA ALA A 154 -12.49 19.40 4.15
C ALA A 154 -12.45 18.36 3.03
N GLY A 155 -12.76 18.76 1.79
CA GLY A 155 -12.84 17.87 0.62
C GLY A 155 -11.63 16.93 0.47
N GLN A 156 -10.43 17.39 0.76
CA GLN A 156 -9.23 16.55 0.76
C GLN A 156 -9.21 15.48 1.88
N SER A 157 -9.79 15.78 3.05
CA SER A 157 -9.94 14.82 4.15
C SER A 157 -10.94 13.74 3.76
N ILE A 158 -12.06 14.12 3.15
CA ILE A 158 -13.09 13.21 2.66
C ILE A 158 -12.52 12.29 1.58
N ALA A 159 -11.80 12.82 0.59
CA ALA A 159 -11.16 12.03 -0.46
C ALA A 159 -10.15 11.02 0.12
N ASN A 160 -9.31 11.42 1.07
CA ASN A 160 -8.39 10.53 1.75
C ASN A 160 -9.13 9.40 2.50
N THR A 161 -10.19 9.76 3.20
CA THR A 161 -11.02 8.81 3.95
C THR A 161 -11.68 7.80 3.01
N TYR A 162 -12.22 8.26 1.89
CA TYR A 162 -12.78 7.39 0.85
C TYR A 162 -11.75 6.42 0.26
N LEU A 163 -10.54 6.91 -0.10
CA LEU A 163 -9.47 6.06 -0.62
C LEU A 163 -8.99 5.03 0.41
N ARG A 164 -9.00 5.37 1.70
CA ARG A 164 -8.70 4.41 2.77
C ARG A 164 -9.75 3.31 2.84
N ALA A 165 -11.05 3.65 2.74
CA ALA A 165 -12.12 2.66 2.68
C ALA A 165 -11.93 1.71 1.49
N LEU A 166 -11.68 2.24 0.29
CA LEU A 166 -11.38 1.43 -0.89
C LEU A 166 -10.16 0.52 -0.69
N ASN A 167 -9.09 1.06 -0.10
CA ASN A 167 -7.88 0.27 0.16
C ASN A 167 -8.17 -0.93 1.07
N HIS A 168 -8.92 -0.75 2.13
CA HIS A 168 -9.32 -1.83 3.02
C HIS A 168 -10.27 -2.81 2.32
N ALA A 169 -11.30 -2.32 1.64
CA ALA A 169 -12.28 -3.14 0.91
C ALA A 169 -11.60 -4.09 -0.10
N VAL A 170 -10.73 -3.56 -0.93
CA VAL A 170 -10.01 -4.32 -1.95
C VAL A 170 -9.03 -5.31 -1.33
N ASN A 171 -8.34 -4.93 -0.25
CA ASN A 171 -7.44 -5.84 0.46
C ASN A 171 -8.16 -6.94 1.22
N ALA A 172 -9.43 -6.76 1.61
CA ALA A 172 -10.25 -7.85 2.14
C ALA A 172 -10.37 -9.01 1.12
N ILE A 173 -10.56 -8.67 -0.15
CA ILE A 173 -10.60 -9.65 -1.26
C ILE A 173 -9.20 -10.16 -1.64
N ALA A 174 -8.23 -9.27 -1.82
CA ALA A 174 -6.90 -9.65 -2.26
C ALA A 174 -6.20 -10.62 -1.28
N CYS A 175 -6.49 -10.49 0.02
CA CYS A 175 -5.92 -11.33 1.07
C CYS A 175 -6.49 -12.76 1.11
N LEU A 176 -7.59 -13.06 0.40
CA LEU A 176 -8.07 -14.43 0.21
C LEU A 176 -7.09 -15.28 -0.62
N SER A 177 -6.42 -14.67 -1.60
CA SER A 177 -5.55 -15.37 -2.54
C SER A 177 -4.06 -15.01 -2.46
N GLY A 178 -3.66 -14.08 -1.57
CA GLY A 178 -2.26 -13.68 -1.44
C GLY A 178 -2.00 -12.58 -0.42
N PRO A 179 -0.83 -11.91 -0.46
CA PRO A 179 -0.55 -10.78 0.41
C PRO A 179 -1.35 -9.54 0.01
N PRO A 180 -1.46 -8.53 0.90
CA PRO A 180 -2.04 -7.23 0.57
C PRO A 180 -1.38 -6.60 -0.65
N LEU A 181 -2.17 -5.83 -1.39
CA LEU A 181 -1.71 -5.13 -2.58
C LEU A 181 -0.81 -3.94 -2.22
N THR A 182 0.19 -3.72 -3.05
CA THR A 182 1.09 -2.57 -2.91
C THR A 182 0.56 -1.34 -3.64
N GLU A 183 0.86 -0.15 -3.13
CA GLU A 183 0.33 1.12 -3.66
C GLU A 183 0.56 1.27 -5.17
N ARG A 184 1.79 1.03 -5.66
CA ARG A 184 2.11 1.26 -7.06
C ARG A 184 1.54 0.22 -8.03
N ARG A 185 1.25 -1.01 -7.55
CA ARG A 185 0.72 -2.11 -8.38
C ARG A 185 -0.75 -2.44 -8.08
N TYR A 186 -1.41 -1.59 -7.34
CA TYR A 186 -2.74 -1.82 -6.81
C TYR A 186 -3.75 -2.26 -7.88
N LEU A 187 -3.88 -1.47 -8.95
CA LEU A 187 -4.77 -1.79 -10.08
C LEU A 187 -4.18 -2.80 -11.06
N VAL A 188 -2.86 -3.05 -11.00
CA VAL A 188 -2.20 -4.09 -11.82
C VAL A 188 -2.49 -5.48 -11.26
N ASP A 189 -2.38 -5.63 -9.94
CA ASP A 189 -2.43 -6.95 -9.30
C ASP A 189 -3.86 -7.36 -8.92
N PHE A 190 -4.75 -6.40 -8.64
CA PHE A 190 -6.10 -6.70 -8.16
C PHE A 190 -6.95 -7.54 -9.11
N PRO A 191 -6.94 -7.34 -10.45
CA PRO A 191 -7.71 -8.17 -11.37
C PRO A 191 -7.43 -9.66 -11.22
N ALA A 192 -6.15 -10.04 -11.14
CA ALA A 192 -5.74 -11.43 -10.95
C ALA A 192 -6.19 -11.99 -9.58
N ARG A 193 -6.22 -11.15 -8.53
CA ARG A 193 -6.72 -11.54 -7.21
C ARG A 193 -8.22 -11.80 -7.21
N ALA A 194 -8.99 -10.94 -7.88
CA ALA A 194 -10.43 -11.07 -8.04
C ALA A 194 -10.80 -12.29 -8.89
N GLU A 195 -10.05 -12.55 -9.96
CA GLU A 195 -10.22 -13.73 -10.81
C GLU A 195 -9.91 -15.03 -10.04
N ALA A 196 -8.86 -15.05 -9.23
CA ALA A 196 -8.45 -16.22 -8.44
C ALA A 196 -9.53 -16.71 -7.45
N ILE A 197 -10.46 -15.84 -7.06
CA ILE A 197 -11.60 -16.18 -6.20
C ILE A 197 -12.93 -16.29 -6.97
N GLY A 198 -12.90 -16.27 -8.31
CA GLY A 198 -14.08 -16.40 -9.16
C GLY A 198 -14.94 -15.13 -9.30
N HIS A 199 -14.45 -13.97 -8.91
CA HIS A 199 -15.19 -12.69 -8.94
C HIS A 199 -14.50 -11.59 -9.77
N PRO A 200 -14.17 -11.82 -11.07
CA PRO A 200 -13.42 -10.84 -11.88
C PRO A 200 -14.10 -9.47 -12.02
N GLY A 201 -15.44 -9.41 -11.88
CA GLY A 201 -16.22 -8.17 -11.91
C GLY A 201 -15.84 -7.14 -10.84
N LEU A 202 -15.23 -7.58 -9.73
CA LEU A 202 -14.78 -6.68 -8.65
C LEU A 202 -13.73 -5.67 -9.15
N ALA A 203 -12.89 -6.04 -10.11
CA ALA A 203 -11.91 -5.12 -10.68
C ALA A 203 -12.56 -3.98 -11.47
N ALA A 204 -13.61 -4.28 -12.25
CA ALA A 204 -14.38 -3.26 -12.94
C ALA A 204 -15.17 -2.38 -11.97
N GLY A 205 -15.74 -2.97 -10.91
CA GLY A 205 -16.39 -2.25 -9.80
C GLY A 205 -15.44 -1.25 -9.14
N LEU A 206 -14.23 -1.65 -8.81
CA LEU A 206 -13.20 -0.77 -8.24
C LEU A 206 -12.87 0.39 -9.17
N LEU A 207 -12.67 0.13 -10.46
CA LEU A 207 -12.43 1.20 -11.45
C LEU A 207 -13.63 2.17 -11.54
N GLY A 208 -14.85 1.65 -11.47
CA GLY A 208 -16.07 2.46 -11.37
C GLY A 208 -16.07 3.35 -10.14
N LEU A 209 -15.74 2.82 -8.96
CA LEU A 209 -15.65 3.56 -7.70
C LEU A 209 -14.57 4.64 -7.72
N LEU A 210 -13.48 4.42 -8.45
CA LEU A 210 -12.41 5.41 -8.67
C LEU A 210 -12.74 6.44 -9.76
N GLY A 211 -13.87 6.32 -10.46
CA GLY A 211 -14.21 7.20 -11.59
C GLY A 211 -13.41 6.93 -12.85
N GLY A 212 -12.72 5.78 -12.95
CA GLY A 212 -11.87 5.41 -14.07
C GLY A 212 -12.51 5.53 -15.46
N PRO A 213 -13.79 5.15 -15.66
CA PRO A 213 -14.47 5.30 -16.95
C PRO A 213 -14.61 6.74 -17.46
N ALA A 214 -14.43 7.76 -16.61
CA ALA A 214 -14.52 9.16 -16.99
C ALA A 214 -13.21 9.74 -17.57
N VAL A 215 -12.11 8.97 -17.55
CA VAL A 215 -10.78 9.47 -17.92
C VAL A 215 -10.07 8.58 -18.93
N ASP A 216 -9.30 9.22 -19.80
CA ASP A 216 -8.46 8.59 -20.79
C ASP A 216 -6.95 8.80 -20.50
N ALA A 217 -6.10 8.19 -21.30
CA ALA A 217 -4.65 8.32 -21.17
C ALA A 217 -4.15 9.77 -21.36
N SER A 218 -4.85 10.59 -22.16
CA SER A 218 -4.49 11.99 -22.37
C SER A 218 -4.74 12.82 -21.11
N THR A 219 -5.90 12.64 -20.50
CA THR A 219 -6.28 13.26 -19.23
C THR A 219 -5.29 12.89 -18.12
N LEU A 220 -4.95 11.59 -18.00
CA LEU A 220 -3.99 11.12 -17.01
C LEU A 220 -2.58 11.71 -17.20
N ARG A 221 -2.13 11.92 -18.45
CA ARG A 221 -0.87 12.63 -18.74
C ARG A 221 -0.91 14.08 -18.27
N GLY A 222 -2.01 14.79 -18.52
CA GLY A 222 -2.20 16.16 -18.03
C GLY A 222 -2.13 16.22 -16.49
N TRP A 223 -2.80 15.29 -15.82
CA TRP A 223 -2.79 15.22 -14.36
C TRP A 223 -1.41 14.86 -13.77
N LEU A 224 -0.63 14.03 -14.46
CA LEU A 224 0.73 13.70 -14.03
C LEU A 224 1.62 14.96 -13.98
N ALA A 225 1.45 15.91 -14.91
CA ALA A 225 2.17 17.16 -14.90
C ALA A 225 1.79 18.04 -13.68
N GLU A 226 0.48 18.15 -13.40
CA GLU A 226 -0.02 18.91 -12.24
C GLU A 226 0.38 18.24 -10.91
N TRP A 227 0.31 16.92 -10.82
CA TRP A 227 0.80 16.13 -9.71
C TRP A 227 2.29 16.38 -9.45
N HIS A 228 3.11 16.39 -10.52
CA HIS A 228 4.55 16.65 -10.42
C HIS A 228 4.84 18.03 -9.83
N ASN A 229 4.15 19.07 -10.32
CA ASN A 229 4.28 20.44 -9.81
C ASN A 229 3.87 20.52 -8.32
N ALA A 230 2.77 19.87 -7.94
CA ALA A 230 2.33 19.81 -6.56
C ALA A 230 3.34 19.07 -5.66
N TYR A 231 3.96 18.00 -6.16
CA TYR A 231 4.98 17.26 -5.42
C TYR A 231 6.23 18.11 -5.16
N LEU A 232 6.69 18.88 -6.15
CA LEU A 232 7.82 19.79 -6.01
C LEU A 232 7.58 20.92 -5.00
N ALA A 233 6.31 21.26 -4.77
CA ALA A 233 5.92 22.28 -3.79
C ALA A 233 5.90 21.77 -2.34
N LEU A 234 6.08 20.46 -2.09
CA LEU A 234 6.12 19.90 -0.74
C LEU A 234 7.33 20.41 0.04
N PRO A 235 7.13 20.99 1.24
CA PRO A 235 8.23 21.41 2.09
C PRO A 235 8.98 20.17 2.62
N THR A 236 10.29 20.09 2.36
CA THR A 236 11.10 18.92 2.79
C THR A 236 11.02 18.63 4.28
N ALA A 237 10.97 19.68 5.11
CA ALA A 237 10.98 19.52 6.57
C ALA A 237 9.68 18.98 7.18
N SER A 238 8.54 19.12 6.46
CA SER A 238 7.22 18.71 6.95
C SER A 238 6.53 17.68 6.06
N ALA A 239 7.17 17.25 4.97
CA ALA A 239 6.63 16.23 4.10
C ALA A 239 6.53 14.89 4.87
N PRO A 240 5.40 14.16 4.76
CA PRO A 240 5.31 12.81 5.29
C PRO A 240 6.42 11.94 4.70
N LEU A 241 6.97 11.02 5.48
CA LEU A 241 8.08 10.17 5.04
C LEU A 241 7.76 9.42 3.74
N SER A 242 6.52 9.00 3.57
CA SER A 242 6.03 8.35 2.34
C SER A 242 6.00 9.25 1.12
N LEU A 243 5.99 10.59 1.30
CA LEU A 243 6.03 11.61 0.25
C LEU A 243 7.30 12.47 0.35
N HIS A 244 8.34 11.98 1.03
CA HIS A 244 9.59 12.71 1.15
C HIS A 244 10.12 13.06 -0.28
N PRO A 245 10.62 14.28 -0.52
CA PRO A 245 11.03 14.75 -1.84
C PRO A 245 11.99 13.84 -2.60
N CYS A 246 12.81 13.05 -1.91
CA CYS A 246 13.68 12.08 -2.58
C CYS A 246 12.88 10.96 -3.31
N ARG A 247 11.63 10.70 -2.95
CA ARG A 247 10.77 9.71 -3.62
C ARG A 247 10.06 10.21 -4.88
N LEU A 248 10.25 11.47 -5.27
CA LEU A 248 9.60 12.03 -6.46
C LEU A 248 9.80 11.12 -7.69
N LEU A 249 11.05 10.77 -8.00
CA LEU A 249 11.36 9.93 -9.17
C LEU A 249 10.83 8.49 -9.02
N TYR A 250 10.79 7.96 -7.82
CA TYR A 250 10.21 6.65 -7.54
C TYR A 250 8.73 6.59 -7.93
N TYR A 251 7.94 7.60 -7.55
CA TYR A 251 6.55 7.67 -7.95
C TYR A 251 6.36 8.06 -9.42
N GLN A 252 7.04 9.11 -9.86
CA GLN A 252 6.90 9.62 -11.22
C GLN A 252 7.19 8.55 -12.27
N ARG A 253 8.33 7.85 -12.17
CA ARG A 253 8.70 6.80 -13.12
C ARG A 253 7.75 5.59 -13.03
N GLY A 254 7.29 5.22 -11.83
CA GLY A 254 6.31 4.17 -11.67
C GLY A 254 4.98 4.51 -12.33
N ILE A 255 4.45 5.71 -12.10
CA ILE A 255 3.22 6.21 -12.71
C ILE A 255 3.37 6.31 -14.24
N THR A 256 4.50 6.86 -14.73
CA THR A 256 4.79 6.95 -16.17
C THR A 256 4.83 5.56 -16.82
N ALA A 257 5.50 4.59 -16.20
CA ALA A 257 5.58 3.23 -16.74
C ALA A 257 4.19 2.55 -16.85
N LEU A 258 3.31 2.81 -15.89
CA LEU A 258 1.92 2.34 -15.95
C LEU A 258 1.12 3.07 -17.05
N LEU A 259 1.30 4.38 -17.16
CA LEU A 259 0.62 5.20 -18.16
C LEU A 259 1.01 4.83 -19.59
N GLU A 260 2.24 4.34 -19.80
CA GLU A 260 2.77 3.88 -21.09
C GLU A 260 2.54 2.38 -21.34
N SER A 261 1.93 1.66 -20.40
CA SER A 261 1.60 0.25 -20.55
C SER A 261 0.34 0.04 -21.42
N GLU A 262 0.02 -1.23 -21.70
CA GLU A 262 -1.23 -1.62 -22.39
C GLU A 262 -2.50 -1.15 -21.67
N HIS A 263 -2.41 -0.92 -20.36
CA HIS A 263 -3.53 -0.49 -19.53
C HIS A 263 -3.19 0.81 -18.77
N PRO A 264 -3.19 1.98 -19.44
CA PRO A 264 -2.83 3.27 -18.84
C PRO A 264 -3.62 3.61 -17.57
N ILE A 265 -4.87 3.13 -17.48
CA ILE A 265 -5.75 3.37 -16.33
C ILE A 265 -5.17 2.83 -15.00
N HIS A 266 -4.26 1.87 -15.05
CA HIS A 266 -3.63 1.33 -13.85
C HIS A 266 -2.80 2.38 -13.08
N CYS A 267 -2.39 3.48 -13.73
CA CYS A 267 -1.71 4.58 -13.06
C CYS A 267 -2.66 5.42 -12.17
N LEU A 268 -3.97 5.28 -12.33
CA LEU A 268 -4.96 6.12 -11.63
C LEU A 268 -4.82 6.02 -10.11
N TRP A 269 -4.67 4.80 -9.56
CA TRP A 269 -4.52 4.64 -8.11
C TRP A 269 -3.27 5.32 -7.55
N PRO A 270 -2.03 5.00 -7.97
CA PRO A 270 -0.85 5.65 -7.42
C PRO A 270 -0.84 7.16 -7.69
N LEU A 271 -1.35 7.61 -8.84
CA LEU A 271 -1.45 9.03 -9.17
C LEU A 271 -2.41 9.75 -8.22
N TRP A 272 -3.66 9.31 -8.13
CA TRP A 272 -4.70 9.98 -7.36
C TRP A 272 -4.48 9.88 -5.85
N ASN A 273 -4.10 8.70 -5.35
CA ASN A 273 -3.82 8.49 -3.94
C ASN A 273 -2.65 9.35 -3.44
N THR A 274 -1.54 9.39 -4.19
CA THR A 274 -0.40 10.23 -3.82
C THR A 274 -0.71 11.72 -3.98
N TRP A 275 -1.43 12.11 -5.05
CA TRP A 275 -1.83 13.51 -5.24
C TRP A 275 -2.71 14.02 -4.10
N THR A 276 -3.71 13.25 -3.69
CA THR A 276 -4.57 13.58 -2.54
C THR A 276 -3.76 13.77 -1.27
N ARG A 277 -2.77 12.91 -1.01
CA ARG A 277 -1.88 13.02 0.14
C ARG A 277 -0.95 14.24 0.05
N ILE A 278 -0.44 14.57 -1.13
CA ILE A 278 0.34 15.78 -1.39
C ILE A 278 -0.50 17.01 -1.05
N ILE A 279 -1.71 17.11 -1.59
CA ILE A 279 -2.60 18.25 -1.34
C ILE A 279 -2.96 18.37 0.14
N THR A 280 -3.09 17.26 0.85
CA THR A 280 -3.31 17.26 2.31
C THR A 280 -2.11 17.82 3.08
N ALA A 281 -0.89 17.58 2.59
CA ALA A 281 0.35 18.06 3.22
C ALA A 281 0.72 19.50 2.83
N LEU A 282 0.15 20.05 1.76
CA LEU A 282 0.36 21.43 1.34
C LEU A 282 -0.52 22.41 2.12
N PRO A 283 -0.10 23.70 2.26
CA PRO A 283 -0.91 24.75 2.85
C PRO A 283 -2.31 24.86 2.23
N ALA A 284 -3.28 25.33 3.00
CA ALA A 284 -4.67 25.44 2.55
C ALA A 284 -4.88 26.39 1.36
N ASP A 285 -4.03 27.37 1.20
CA ASP A 285 -4.03 28.36 0.11
C ASP A 285 -3.13 27.99 -1.07
N SER A 286 -2.62 26.76 -1.11
CA SER A 286 -1.73 26.30 -2.18
C SER A 286 -2.44 26.36 -3.56
N PRO A 287 -1.82 26.96 -4.60
CA PRO A 287 -2.41 27.05 -5.94
C PRO A 287 -2.61 25.68 -6.60
N HIS A 288 -1.90 24.65 -6.15
CA HIS A 288 -1.99 23.29 -6.68
C HIS A 288 -3.29 22.57 -6.34
N ARG A 289 -4.12 23.14 -5.42
CA ARG A 289 -5.43 22.57 -5.05
C ARG A 289 -6.45 22.63 -6.16
N ALA A 290 -6.44 23.69 -6.97
CA ALA A 290 -7.44 23.89 -8.04
C ALA A 290 -7.40 22.76 -9.08
N ALA A 291 -6.23 22.36 -9.55
CA ALA A 291 -6.08 21.27 -10.52
C ALA A 291 -6.51 19.92 -9.91
N TRP A 292 -6.14 19.63 -8.66
CA TRP A 292 -6.58 18.43 -7.94
C TRP A 292 -8.10 18.41 -7.74
N GLN A 293 -8.70 19.54 -7.38
CA GLN A 293 -10.15 19.65 -7.20
C GLN A 293 -10.88 19.35 -8.52
N THR A 294 -10.47 19.98 -9.63
CA THR A 294 -11.04 19.72 -10.95
C THR A 294 -10.92 18.25 -11.36
N ALA A 295 -9.77 17.62 -11.10
CA ALA A 295 -9.57 16.21 -11.35
C ALA A 295 -10.50 15.33 -10.47
N GLY A 296 -10.64 15.67 -9.20
CA GLY A 296 -11.54 14.97 -8.26
C GLY A 296 -13.03 15.10 -8.66
N GLU A 297 -13.44 16.25 -9.13
CA GLU A 297 -14.81 16.47 -9.67
C GLU A 297 -15.02 15.65 -10.95
N THR A 298 -14.03 15.59 -11.84
CA THR A 298 -14.07 14.75 -13.05
C THR A 298 -14.21 13.26 -12.70
N LEU A 299 -13.52 12.78 -11.67
CA LEU A 299 -13.64 11.41 -11.18
C LEU A 299 -14.95 11.16 -10.39
N GLY A 300 -15.67 12.22 -10.00
CA GLY A 300 -16.80 12.15 -9.08
C GLY A 300 -16.38 11.80 -7.65
N LEU A 301 -15.10 12.02 -7.30
CA LEU A 301 -14.54 11.80 -5.96
C LEU A 301 -14.58 13.09 -5.11
N LEU A 302 -15.02 14.19 -5.70
CA LEU A 302 -15.30 15.47 -5.07
C LEU A 302 -16.58 16.07 -5.68
N GLY A 303 -17.11 17.11 -5.05
CA GLY A 303 -18.28 17.82 -5.52
C GLY A 303 -19.58 17.02 -5.40
N GLU A 304 -20.58 17.36 -6.23
CA GLU A 304 -21.95 16.83 -6.13
C GLU A 304 -22.04 15.31 -6.39
N ALA A 305 -21.19 14.77 -7.24
CA ALA A 305 -21.20 13.34 -7.57
C ALA A 305 -20.65 12.44 -6.44
N PHE A 306 -19.99 13.00 -5.43
CA PHE A 306 -19.35 12.22 -4.37
C PHE A 306 -20.33 11.39 -3.55
N SER A 307 -21.53 11.91 -3.26
CA SER A 307 -22.57 11.16 -2.54
C SER A 307 -22.97 9.86 -3.26
N SER A 308 -23.04 9.90 -4.60
CA SER A 308 -23.29 8.70 -5.41
C SER A 308 -22.13 7.69 -5.33
N ARG A 309 -20.88 8.16 -5.17
CA ARG A 309 -19.71 7.28 -4.96
C ARG A 309 -19.77 6.60 -3.60
N VAL A 310 -20.19 7.32 -2.56
CA VAL A 310 -20.35 6.74 -1.20
C VAL A 310 -21.45 5.69 -1.19
N ALA A 311 -22.58 5.93 -1.89
CA ALA A 311 -23.65 4.93 -2.04
C ALA A 311 -23.19 3.71 -2.87
N ALA A 312 -22.42 3.91 -3.93
CA ALA A 312 -21.88 2.81 -4.73
C ALA A 312 -20.82 1.99 -3.92
N LEU A 313 -20.08 2.63 -3.04
CA LEU A 313 -19.15 1.94 -2.12
C LEU A 313 -19.90 1.03 -1.15
N ASP A 314 -21.07 1.44 -0.66
CA ASP A 314 -21.92 0.60 0.19
C ASP A 314 -22.26 -0.74 -0.49
N ALA A 315 -22.81 -0.68 -1.69
CA ALA A 315 -23.15 -1.86 -2.47
C ALA A 315 -21.91 -2.74 -2.79
N TYR A 316 -20.76 -2.12 -2.97
CA TYR A 316 -19.50 -2.84 -3.18
C TYR A 316 -19.03 -3.56 -1.90
N LEU A 317 -19.22 -2.94 -0.73
CA LEU A 317 -18.91 -3.52 0.56
C LEU A 317 -19.84 -4.69 0.88
N ASP A 318 -21.15 -4.55 0.61
CA ASP A 318 -22.10 -5.65 0.75
C ASP A 318 -21.71 -6.87 -0.07
N GLN A 319 -21.30 -6.65 -1.32
CA GLN A 319 -20.81 -7.72 -2.20
C GLN A 319 -19.52 -8.37 -1.64
N ILE A 320 -18.58 -7.59 -1.09
CA ILE A 320 -17.36 -8.12 -0.47
C ILE A 320 -17.71 -8.99 0.74
N GLU A 321 -18.59 -8.52 1.63
CA GLU A 321 -19.02 -9.24 2.83
C GLU A 321 -19.67 -10.57 2.46
N GLU A 322 -20.56 -10.58 1.47
CA GLU A 322 -21.20 -11.81 0.96
C GLU A 322 -20.17 -12.81 0.40
N ILE A 323 -19.17 -12.31 -0.35
CA ILE A 323 -18.09 -13.15 -0.87
C ILE A 323 -17.27 -13.75 0.27
N LEU A 324 -16.93 -12.98 1.31
CA LEU A 324 -16.17 -13.45 2.46
C LEU A 324 -16.95 -14.53 3.23
N GLU A 325 -18.25 -14.33 3.46
CA GLU A 325 -19.12 -15.33 4.12
C GLU A 325 -19.23 -16.63 3.30
N THR A 326 -19.37 -16.51 1.98
CA THR A 326 -19.44 -17.66 1.09
C THR A 326 -18.11 -18.41 1.07
N TRP A 327 -16.99 -17.68 0.93
CA TRP A 327 -15.67 -18.27 0.97
C TRP A 327 -15.39 -18.99 2.29
N ALA A 328 -15.76 -18.40 3.43
CA ALA A 328 -15.60 -19.02 4.74
C ALA A 328 -16.36 -20.35 4.81
N ARG A 329 -17.62 -20.36 4.39
CA ARG A 329 -18.47 -21.56 4.37
C ARG A 329 -17.88 -22.66 3.49
N ASP A 330 -17.44 -22.31 2.29
CA ASP A 330 -16.93 -23.26 1.30
C ASP A 330 -15.57 -23.85 1.70
N ASN A 331 -14.80 -23.14 2.53
CA ASN A 331 -13.49 -23.58 3.03
C ASN A 331 -13.52 -24.09 4.47
N GLY A 332 -14.69 -24.15 5.12
CA GLY A 332 -14.86 -24.70 6.48
C GLY A 332 -14.26 -23.82 7.59
N ALA A 333 -14.35 -22.51 7.45
CA ALA A 333 -13.89 -21.52 8.44
C ALA A 333 -15.03 -21.01 9.32
#